data_d9c16b3136d3ce9228ed54172175ec5d
#
_entry.id   d9c16b3136d3ce9228ed54172175ec5d
#
_cell.length_a   1.000
_cell.length_b   1.000
_cell.length_c   1.000
_cell.angle_alpha   90.00
_cell.angle_beta   90.00
_cell.angle_gamma   90.00
#
_symmetry.space_group_name_H-M   'P 1'
#
loop_
_entity.id
_entity.type
_entity.pdbx_description
1 polymer ?
#
loop_
_entity_poly.entity_id
_entity_poly.type
_entity_poly.pdbx_seq_one_letter_code
_entity_poly.pdbx_strand_id
1 'polypeptide(L)'
;MKKNRCLFILIASLVLVGCSKDKNLECEKNTSTDEGNFNEKLIITYKDKTIDYYKNIVTFIANSGSYLEEVKDIYLTDEPSYNKSGLKSSYKVEGNKITITLEGSAEDIKAAAINNNEEALIKIDKTIEEYKKDIISEGYTCK
;
A
#
# COMPACT_ATOMS: atom_id res chain seq x y z
N MET A 1 -42.20 43.35 -43.72
CA MET A 1 -41.54 42.03 -43.62
C MET A 1 -40.45 42.11 -42.53
N LYS A 2 -40.73 41.56 -41.33
CA LYS A 2 -39.80 41.52 -40.21
C LYS A 2 -39.19 40.11 -40.14
N LYS A 3 -37.89 40.03 -40.39
CA LYS A 3 -37.12 38.78 -40.22
C LYS A 3 -36.82 38.55 -38.76
N ASN A 4 -37.47 37.55 -38.13
CA ASN A 4 -37.08 37.07 -36.81
C ASN A 4 -35.85 36.20 -36.96
N ARG A 5 -34.71 36.66 -36.42
CA ARG A 5 -33.51 35.84 -36.23
C ARG A 5 -33.65 35.14 -34.88
N CYS A 6 -33.99 33.85 -34.89
CA CYS A 6 -33.83 32.98 -33.73
C CYS A 6 -32.35 32.78 -33.46
N LEU A 7 -31.88 33.36 -32.38
CA LEU A 7 -30.54 33.13 -31.85
C LEU A 7 -30.56 31.80 -31.07
N PHE A 8 -30.08 30.75 -31.68
CA PHE A 8 -29.82 29.48 -30.97
C PHE A 8 -28.60 29.64 -30.08
N ILE A 9 -28.84 29.85 -28.79
CA ILE A 9 -27.80 29.78 -27.78
C ILE A 9 -27.50 28.29 -27.54
N LEU A 10 -26.43 27.81 -28.13
CA LEU A 10 -25.88 26.49 -27.89
C LEU A 10 -25.18 26.53 -26.53
N ILE A 11 -25.88 26.11 -25.48
CA ILE A 11 -25.25 25.94 -24.16
C ILE A 11 -24.43 24.66 -24.27
N ALA A 12 -23.15 24.81 -24.57
CA ALA A 12 -22.17 23.74 -24.39
C ALA A 12 -21.98 23.48 -22.91
N SER A 13 -22.75 22.54 -22.38
CA SER A 13 -22.50 21.98 -21.06
C SER A 13 -21.16 21.25 -21.10
N LEU A 14 -20.10 21.95 -20.68
CA LEU A 14 -18.83 21.36 -20.34
C LEU A 14 -19.08 20.42 -19.16
N VAL A 15 -19.34 19.16 -19.46
CA VAL A 15 -19.24 18.08 -18.49
C VAL A 15 -17.74 17.95 -18.17
N LEU A 16 -17.31 18.63 -17.12
CA LEU A 16 -16.03 18.36 -16.47
C LEU A 16 -16.13 16.95 -15.87
N VAL A 17 -15.86 15.94 -16.71
CA VAL A 17 -15.52 14.62 -16.21
C VAL A 17 -14.16 14.80 -15.52
N GLY A 18 -14.21 15.14 -14.24
CA GLY A 18 -13.06 15.13 -13.37
C GLY A 18 -12.53 13.69 -13.33
N CYS A 19 -11.54 13.36 -14.17
CA CYS A 19 -10.74 12.18 -13.98
C CYS A 19 -10.10 12.30 -12.59
N SER A 20 -10.67 11.64 -11.62
CA SER A 20 -10.05 11.45 -10.32
C SER A 20 -8.74 10.70 -10.58
N LYS A 21 -7.60 11.40 -10.42
CA LYS A 21 -6.29 10.80 -10.58
C LYS A 21 -5.98 9.99 -9.34
N ASP A 22 -5.42 8.82 -9.54
CA ASP A 22 -4.85 8.04 -8.45
C ASP A 22 -3.81 8.88 -7.71
N LYS A 23 -3.84 8.82 -6.39
CA LYS A 23 -2.93 9.51 -5.49
C LYS A 23 -2.17 8.50 -4.68
N ASN A 24 -0.96 8.83 -4.26
CA ASN A 24 -0.15 8.00 -3.40
C ASN A 24 0.03 8.65 -2.03
N LEU A 25 -0.07 7.83 -0.99
CA LEU A 25 0.40 8.12 0.35
C LEU A 25 1.64 7.27 0.59
N GLU A 26 2.77 7.91 0.88
CA GLU A 26 4.00 7.22 1.24
C GLU A 26 4.28 7.42 2.73
N CYS A 27 4.48 6.32 3.45
CA CYS A 27 4.79 6.34 4.87
C CYS A 27 6.01 5.48 5.16
N GLU A 28 6.81 5.89 6.13
CA GLU A 28 8.07 5.24 6.48
C GLU A 28 8.23 5.16 7.99
N LYS A 29 8.77 4.03 8.46
CA LYS A 29 9.11 3.79 9.86
C LYS A 29 10.48 3.13 9.95
N ASN A 30 11.29 3.59 10.88
CA ASN A 30 12.58 3.00 11.19
C ASN A 30 12.55 2.47 12.63
N THR A 31 12.99 1.23 12.81
CA THR A 31 13.07 0.58 14.13
C THR A 31 14.44 -0.07 14.28
N SER A 32 15.13 0.20 15.39
CA SER A 32 16.40 -0.43 15.74
C SER A 32 16.21 -1.37 16.91
N THR A 33 16.75 -2.58 16.80
CA THR A 33 16.76 -3.62 17.83
C THR A 33 18.18 -4.17 18.00
N ASP A 34 18.36 -5.04 18.98
CA ASP A 34 19.65 -5.75 19.15
C ASP A 34 19.94 -6.71 17.97
N GLU A 35 18.92 -7.14 17.25
CA GLU A 35 19.01 -8.03 16.10
C GLU A 35 19.44 -7.30 14.82
N GLY A 36 19.07 -6.02 14.70
CA GLY A 36 19.34 -5.21 13.52
C GLY A 36 18.45 -3.98 13.39
N ASN A 37 18.48 -3.41 12.17
CA ASN A 37 17.70 -2.22 11.84
C ASN A 37 16.65 -2.57 10.80
N PHE A 38 15.40 -2.22 11.08
CA PHE A 38 14.27 -2.33 10.16
C PHE A 38 13.95 -0.95 9.59
N ASN A 39 13.76 -0.89 8.28
CA ASN A 39 13.12 0.21 7.58
C ASN A 39 11.88 -0.34 6.88
N GLU A 40 10.72 0.19 7.21
CA GLU A 40 9.45 -0.18 6.61
C GLU A 40 8.93 0.99 5.79
N LYS A 41 8.65 0.74 4.50
CA LYS A 41 8.07 1.72 3.59
C LYS A 41 6.72 1.22 3.08
N LEU A 42 5.68 1.99 3.35
CA LEU A 42 4.32 1.76 2.85
C LEU A 42 4.03 2.72 1.70
N ILE A 43 3.54 2.21 0.58
CA ILE A 43 3.06 2.98 -0.55
C ILE A 43 1.62 2.56 -0.79
N ILE A 44 0.70 3.49 -0.61
CA ILE A 44 -0.73 3.24 -0.71
C ILE A 44 -1.29 4.10 -1.83
N THR A 45 -1.79 3.46 -2.87
CA THR A 45 -2.51 4.14 -3.95
C THR A 45 -3.98 4.22 -3.58
N TYR A 46 -4.58 5.38 -3.74
CA TYR A 46 -5.98 5.61 -3.42
C TYR A 46 -6.64 6.53 -4.44
N LYS A 47 -7.94 6.35 -4.59
CA LYS A 47 -8.79 7.16 -5.44
C LYS A 47 -9.92 7.75 -4.60
N ASP A 48 -10.11 9.06 -4.69
CA ASP A 48 -11.00 9.81 -3.81
C ASP A 48 -10.63 9.59 -2.32
N LYS A 49 -11.30 8.69 -1.62
CA LYS A 49 -10.99 8.32 -0.23
C LYS A 49 -10.77 6.83 -0.04
N THR A 50 -10.86 6.05 -1.12
CA THR A 50 -10.81 4.58 -1.08
C THR A 50 -9.41 4.10 -1.42
N ILE A 51 -8.89 3.20 -0.61
CA ILE A 51 -7.61 2.52 -0.85
C ILE A 51 -7.82 1.50 -1.97
N ASP A 52 -6.94 1.52 -2.98
CA ASP A 52 -7.04 0.72 -4.19
C ASP A 52 -5.89 -0.29 -4.28
N TYR A 53 -4.68 0.14 -3.93
CA TYR A 53 -3.49 -0.68 -4.00
C TYR A 53 -2.54 -0.39 -2.84
N TYR A 54 -1.79 -1.43 -2.47
CA TYR A 54 -0.86 -1.40 -1.35
C TYR A 54 0.47 -2.05 -1.73
N LYS A 55 1.55 -1.44 -1.27
CA LYS A 55 2.88 -2.01 -1.35
C LYS A 55 3.62 -1.77 -0.04
N ASN A 56 4.08 -2.85 0.58
CA ASN A 56 4.96 -2.81 1.73
C ASN A 56 6.36 -3.27 1.32
N ILE A 57 7.36 -2.49 1.70
CA ILE A 57 8.77 -2.82 1.51
C ILE A 57 9.42 -2.80 2.88
N VAL A 58 9.81 -3.97 3.36
CA VAL A 58 10.55 -4.12 4.61
C VAL A 58 12.01 -4.39 4.28
N THR A 59 12.90 -3.54 4.75
CA THR A 59 14.35 -3.72 4.65
C THR A 59 14.89 -3.99 6.05
N PHE A 60 15.53 -5.12 6.23
CA PHE A 60 16.21 -5.48 7.46
C PHE A 60 17.73 -5.58 7.23
N ILE A 61 18.49 -4.87 8.05
CA ILE A 61 19.95 -4.95 8.08
C ILE A 61 20.34 -5.66 9.37
N ALA A 62 20.71 -6.92 9.24
CA ALA A 62 21.00 -7.79 10.37
C ALA A 62 22.35 -7.48 11.01
N ASN A 63 22.42 -7.55 12.35
CA ASN A 63 23.66 -7.46 13.10
C ASN A 63 24.46 -8.77 13.06
N SER A 64 23.82 -9.90 12.70
CA SER A 64 24.48 -11.20 12.49
C SER A 64 23.81 -12.00 11.39
N GLY A 65 24.55 -12.99 10.83
CA GLY A 65 24.00 -13.90 9.82
C GLY A 65 22.85 -14.76 10.33
N SER A 66 22.84 -15.12 11.61
CA SER A 66 21.75 -15.92 12.21
C SER A 66 20.41 -15.15 12.19
N TYR A 67 20.42 -13.86 12.52
CA TYR A 67 19.23 -13.03 12.45
C TYR A 67 18.73 -12.82 11.02
N LEU A 68 19.66 -12.73 10.06
CA LEU A 68 19.29 -12.65 8.65
C LEU A 68 18.55 -13.91 8.17
N GLU A 69 19.07 -15.10 8.52
CA GLU A 69 18.43 -16.38 8.16
C GLU A 69 17.08 -16.53 8.87
N GLU A 70 16.95 -16.11 10.12
CA GLU A 70 15.67 -16.14 10.84
C GLU A 70 14.59 -15.32 10.14
N VAL A 71 14.88 -14.09 9.77
CA VAL A 71 13.91 -13.22 9.04
C VAL A 71 13.56 -13.81 7.68
N LYS A 72 14.52 -14.39 7.00
CA LYS A 72 14.30 -15.05 5.72
C LYS A 72 13.40 -16.29 5.88
N ASP A 73 13.63 -17.11 6.91
CA ASP A 73 12.83 -18.31 7.16
C ASP A 73 11.38 -17.98 7.54
N ILE A 74 11.17 -16.92 8.33
CA ILE A 74 9.82 -16.41 8.61
C ILE A 74 9.13 -16.03 7.31
N TYR A 75 9.77 -15.24 6.44
CA TYR A 75 9.20 -14.86 5.16
C TYR A 75 8.84 -16.07 4.30
N LEU A 76 9.76 -17.05 4.17
CA LEU A 76 9.53 -18.25 3.35
C LEU A 76 8.39 -19.13 3.88
N THR A 77 8.11 -19.07 5.18
CA THR A 77 6.98 -19.75 5.80
C THR A 77 5.65 -19.11 5.39
N ASP A 78 5.60 -17.79 5.27
CA ASP A 78 4.37 -17.03 5.02
C ASP A 78 4.10 -16.81 3.52
N GLU A 79 5.14 -16.84 2.67
CA GLU A 79 5.06 -16.60 1.23
C GLU A 79 3.98 -17.42 0.51
N PRO A 80 3.80 -18.75 0.76
CA PRO A 80 2.77 -19.53 0.11
C PRO A 80 1.36 -18.99 0.36
N SER A 81 1.10 -18.48 1.55
CA SER A 81 -0.19 -17.88 1.92
C SER A 81 -0.46 -16.59 1.16
N TYR A 82 0.54 -15.71 1.04
CA TYR A 82 0.43 -14.48 0.26
C TYR A 82 0.15 -14.77 -1.20
N ASN A 83 0.93 -15.63 -1.82
CA ASN A 83 0.77 -15.99 -3.23
C ASN A 83 -0.59 -16.66 -3.51
N LYS A 84 -1.08 -17.51 -2.60
CA LYS A 84 -2.42 -18.13 -2.71
C LYS A 84 -3.55 -17.11 -2.69
N SER A 85 -3.35 -16.00 -2.03
CA SER A 85 -4.33 -14.91 -1.91
C SER A 85 -4.28 -13.89 -3.06
N GLY A 86 -3.36 -14.07 -4.02
CA GLY A 86 -3.17 -13.14 -5.13
C GLY A 86 -2.20 -12.00 -4.82
N LEU A 87 -1.68 -11.90 -3.58
CA LEU A 87 -0.62 -10.96 -3.25
C LEU A 87 0.68 -11.38 -3.92
N LYS A 88 1.40 -10.41 -4.47
CA LYS A 88 2.75 -10.62 -4.97
C LYS A 88 3.73 -10.40 -3.84
N SER A 89 4.51 -11.42 -3.55
CA SER A 89 5.59 -11.34 -2.58
C SER A 89 6.93 -11.65 -3.24
N SER A 90 7.97 -11.02 -2.76
CA SER A 90 9.35 -11.28 -3.19
C SER A 90 10.34 -10.87 -2.12
N TYR A 91 11.52 -11.47 -2.13
CA TYR A 91 12.64 -11.03 -1.29
C TYR A 91 13.94 -10.98 -2.08
N LYS A 92 14.89 -10.18 -1.57
CA LYS A 92 16.25 -10.07 -2.09
C LYS A 92 17.23 -9.97 -0.92
N VAL A 93 18.29 -10.77 -0.96
CA VAL A 93 19.39 -10.74 0.03
C VAL A 93 20.63 -10.14 -0.61
N GLU A 94 21.27 -9.17 0.07
CA GLU A 94 22.50 -8.51 -0.35
C GLU A 94 23.40 -8.32 0.88
N GLY A 95 24.40 -9.21 1.04
CA GLY A 95 25.25 -9.21 2.23
C GLY A 95 24.45 -9.52 3.49
N ASN A 96 24.45 -8.61 4.46
CA ASN A 96 23.68 -8.71 5.70
C ASN A 96 22.30 -8.03 5.63
N LYS A 97 21.84 -7.68 4.45
CA LYS A 97 20.57 -7.01 4.21
C LYS A 97 19.59 -7.93 3.49
N ILE A 98 18.36 -8.03 3.99
CA ILE A 98 17.21 -8.60 3.28
C ILE A 98 16.19 -7.50 3.02
N THR A 99 15.64 -7.48 1.80
CA THR A 99 14.52 -6.63 1.42
C THR A 99 13.37 -7.51 1.01
N ILE A 100 12.24 -7.38 1.69
CA ILE A 100 11.00 -8.10 1.44
C ILE A 100 10.01 -7.11 0.85
N THR A 101 9.34 -7.49 -0.22
CA THR A 101 8.28 -6.70 -0.85
C THR A 101 7.00 -7.51 -0.88
N LEU A 102 5.92 -6.90 -0.41
CA LEU A 102 4.56 -7.44 -0.48
C LEU A 102 3.68 -6.40 -1.15
N GLU A 103 2.97 -6.77 -2.22
CA GLU A 103 2.12 -5.85 -2.95
C GLU A 103 0.87 -6.53 -3.52
N GLY A 104 -0.21 -5.76 -3.63
CA GLY A 104 -1.47 -6.22 -4.21
C GLY A 104 -2.58 -5.18 -4.12
N SER A 105 -3.72 -5.52 -4.70
CA SER A 105 -4.94 -4.72 -4.55
C SER A 105 -5.47 -4.78 -3.11
N ALA A 106 -6.33 -3.85 -2.75
CA ALA A 106 -7.01 -3.88 -1.46
C ALA A 106 -7.82 -5.19 -1.26
N GLU A 107 -8.37 -5.75 -2.34
CA GLU A 107 -9.10 -7.02 -2.31
C GLU A 107 -8.17 -8.21 -2.04
N ASP A 108 -6.99 -8.24 -2.66
CA ASP A 108 -5.99 -9.30 -2.45
C ASP A 108 -5.52 -9.34 -1.00
N ILE A 109 -5.32 -8.18 -0.38
CA ILE A 109 -4.90 -8.07 1.02
C ILE A 109 -6.00 -8.56 1.97
N LYS A 110 -7.24 -8.23 1.68
CA LYS A 110 -8.38 -8.75 2.44
C LYS A 110 -8.48 -10.27 2.33
N ALA A 111 -8.29 -10.81 1.13
CA ALA A 111 -8.28 -12.26 0.91
C ALA A 111 -7.13 -12.94 1.64
N ALA A 112 -5.93 -12.34 1.67
CA ALA A 112 -4.77 -12.85 2.40
C ALA A 112 -5.05 -12.93 3.92
N ALA A 113 -5.59 -11.87 4.50
CA ALA A 113 -5.93 -11.83 5.91
C ALA A 113 -6.97 -12.89 6.31
N ILE A 114 -8.00 -13.08 5.50
CA ILE A 114 -9.02 -14.11 5.74
C ILE A 114 -8.40 -15.51 5.68
N ASN A 115 -7.52 -15.77 4.71
CA ASN A 115 -6.91 -17.09 4.52
C ASN A 115 -5.93 -17.44 5.64
N ASN A 116 -5.29 -16.46 6.25
CA ASN A 116 -4.32 -16.66 7.33
C ASN A 116 -4.92 -16.56 8.73
N ASN A 117 -6.22 -16.28 8.84
CA ASN A 117 -6.90 -16.06 10.11
C ASN A 117 -6.29 -14.87 10.91
N GLU A 118 -5.66 -13.93 10.21
CA GLU A 118 -5.02 -12.73 10.74
C GLU A 118 -5.90 -11.50 10.51
N GLU A 119 -5.74 -10.48 11.35
CA GLU A 119 -6.33 -9.18 11.06
C GLU A 119 -5.69 -8.64 9.78
N ALA A 120 -6.51 -8.08 8.88
CA ALA A 120 -6.01 -7.50 7.64
C ALA A 120 -4.91 -6.47 7.94
N LEU A 121 -3.75 -6.64 7.31
CA LEU A 121 -2.61 -5.71 7.39
C LEU A 121 -3.03 -4.27 7.08
N ILE A 122 -4.12 -4.12 6.32
CA ILE A 122 -4.79 -2.85 6.06
C ILE A 122 -6.26 -3.01 6.41
N LYS A 123 -6.79 -2.09 7.19
CA LYS A 123 -8.23 -1.97 7.42
C LYS A 123 -8.87 -1.30 6.21
N ILE A 124 -9.20 -2.09 5.20
CA ILE A 124 -9.71 -1.67 3.89
C ILE A 124 -11.04 -0.91 4.00
N ASP A 125 -11.78 -1.12 5.08
CA ASP A 125 -13.05 -0.44 5.36
C ASP A 125 -12.87 1.01 5.83
N LYS A 126 -11.61 1.47 6.01
CA LYS A 126 -11.28 2.84 6.40
C LYS A 126 -10.99 3.72 5.19
N THR A 127 -11.32 4.98 5.35
CA THR A 127 -10.85 6.02 4.42
C THR A 127 -9.33 6.19 4.52
N ILE A 128 -8.71 6.75 3.47
CA ILE A 128 -7.27 7.00 3.48
C ILE A 128 -6.84 7.94 4.64
N GLU A 129 -7.70 8.89 5.03
CA GLU A 129 -7.43 9.80 6.14
C GLU A 129 -7.44 9.07 7.50
N GLU A 130 -8.39 8.17 7.71
CA GLU A 130 -8.45 7.33 8.91
C GLU A 130 -7.27 6.38 8.98
N TYR A 131 -6.95 5.72 7.86
CA TYR A 131 -5.80 4.85 7.75
C TYR A 131 -4.49 5.60 8.04
N LYS A 132 -4.29 6.78 7.43
CA LYS A 132 -3.13 7.63 7.68
C LYS A 132 -2.98 7.99 9.17
N LYS A 133 -4.08 8.29 9.83
CA LYS A 133 -4.07 8.60 11.27
C LYS A 133 -3.62 7.39 12.10
N ASP A 134 -4.13 6.21 11.77
CA ASP A 134 -3.77 4.97 12.48
C ASP A 134 -2.28 4.68 12.35
N ILE A 135 -1.73 4.65 11.12
CA ILE A 135 -0.32 4.31 10.91
C ILE A 135 0.64 5.36 11.48
N ILE A 136 0.25 6.63 11.52
CA ILE A 136 1.02 7.66 12.25
C ILE A 136 1.05 7.34 13.74
N SER A 137 -0.06 6.85 14.33
CA SER A 137 -0.09 6.45 15.74
C SER A 137 0.78 5.21 16.03
N GLU A 138 1.08 4.40 15.01
CA GLU A 138 2.01 3.27 15.07
C GLU A 138 3.48 3.66 14.85
N GLY A 139 3.76 4.95 14.69
CA GLY A 139 5.11 5.49 14.58
C GLY A 139 5.62 5.73 13.16
N TYR A 140 4.75 5.66 12.15
CA TYR A 140 5.12 6.01 10.78
C TYR A 140 5.10 7.53 10.56
N THR A 141 5.96 7.99 9.65
CA THR A 141 5.96 9.35 9.11
C THR A 141 5.47 9.29 7.67
N CYS A 142 4.43 10.06 7.33
CA CYS A 142 3.77 10.05 6.02
C CYS A 142 3.93 11.38 5.27
N LYS A 143 4.08 11.27 3.94
CA LYS A 143 4.19 12.41 3.00
C LYS A 143 3.02 12.45 2.06
#